data_0095c3eda96c504b0f568d426a7f65c5
#
_entry.id   0095c3eda96c504b0f568d426a7f65c5
#
_cell.length_a   1.000
_cell.length_b   1.000
_cell.length_c   1.000
_cell.angle_alpha   90.00
_cell.angle_beta   90.00
_cell.angle_gamma   90.00
#
_symmetry.space_group_name_H-M   'P 1'
#
loop_
_entity.id
_entity.type
_entity.pdbx_description
1 polymer ?
#
loop_
_entity_poly.entity_id
_entity_poly.type
_entity_poly.pdbx_seq_one_letter_code
_entity_poly.pdbx_strand_id
1 'polypeptide(L)'
;MMFKVLVLQRYDNLSDEQTESPINDRLSFQKFLGLTLSDSVPDQKTIWLFREVLIRKGQVKQLFRRFEKHLNDAGLMGHEGKMIDASLVDVPRQRNRREENEEIKQGKVPESFQQNENRMEQKDVAARWAKKGADVHYGYKNHVKADRTTTLIEDDEVTDARIHDRQVVEERVEADGGRMPADRALRGDGIETTIEGHGVTGEMQDRGYRKRDEA
;
A
#
# COMPACT_ATOMS: atom_id res chain seq x y z
N MET A 1 -14.70 16.33 8.93
CA MET A 1 -13.50 17.18 8.93
C MET A 1 -12.21 16.35 8.95
N MET A 2 -11.90 15.58 9.99
CA MET A 2 -10.61 14.87 10.16
C MET A 2 -10.15 14.01 8.97
N PHE A 3 -11.05 13.27 8.31
CA PHE A 3 -10.69 12.51 7.10
C PHE A 3 -10.19 13.42 5.98
N LYS A 4 -10.82 14.59 5.79
CA LYS A 4 -10.36 15.57 4.81
C LYS A 4 -8.97 16.14 5.15
N VAL A 5 -8.63 16.25 6.45
CA VAL A 5 -7.27 16.63 6.88
C VAL A 5 -6.25 15.60 6.40
N LEU A 6 -6.51 14.29 6.54
CA LEU A 6 -5.62 13.24 6.03
C LEU A 6 -5.48 13.29 4.50
N VAL A 7 -6.54 13.68 3.77
CA VAL A 7 -6.47 13.89 2.32
C VAL A 7 -5.53 15.05 1.97
N LEU A 8 -5.66 16.19 2.68
CA LEU A 8 -4.76 17.35 2.48
C LEU A 8 -3.31 17.01 2.80
N GLN A 9 -3.06 16.27 3.89
CA GLN A 9 -1.71 15.81 4.22
C GLN A 9 -1.07 15.02 3.08
N ARG A 10 -1.82 14.12 2.47
CA ARG A 10 -1.33 13.32 1.35
C ARG A 10 -1.16 14.12 0.08
N TYR A 11 -2.07 15.03 -0.20
CA TYR A 11 -2.02 15.87 -1.39
C TYR A 11 -0.82 16.85 -1.39
N ASP A 12 -0.57 17.50 -0.25
CA ASP A 12 0.52 18.48 -0.09
C ASP A 12 1.79 17.88 0.55
N ASN A 13 1.84 16.56 0.78
CA ASN A 13 2.94 15.85 1.42
C ASN A 13 3.35 16.45 2.78
N LEU A 14 2.35 16.72 3.63
CA LEU A 14 2.56 17.33 4.95
C LEU A 14 2.70 16.26 6.03
N SER A 15 3.61 16.47 6.98
CA SER A 15 3.65 15.73 8.25
C SER A 15 2.54 16.20 9.19
N ASP A 16 2.28 15.43 10.27
CA ASP A 16 1.30 15.84 11.29
C ASP A 16 1.66 17.21 11.87
N GLU A 17 2.94 17.43 12.14
CA GLU A 17 3.47 18.68 12.68
C GLU A 17 3.31 19.86 11.71
N GLN A 18 3.46 19.61 10.42
CA GLN A 18 3.37 20.64 9.38
C GLN A 18 1.94 20.97 8.96
N THR A 19 0.93 20.24 9.41
CA THR A 19 -0.44 20.33 8.88
C THR A 19 -1.23 21.54 9.41
N GLU A 20 -1.05 21.87 10.68
CA GLU A 20 -1.84 22.92 11.35
C GLU A 20 -1.63 24.30 10.71
N SER A 21 -0.36 24.68 10.48
CA SER A 21 -0.01 26.01 9.94
C SER A 21 -0.62 26.29 8.55
N PRO A 22 -0.48 25.40 7.54
CA PRO A 22 -1.14 25.62 6.23
C PRO A 22 -2.66 25.65 6.29
N ILE A 23 -3.31 24.93 7.21
CA ILE A 23 -4.78 25.02 7.36
C ILE A 23 -5.17 26.39 7.90
N ASN A 24 -4.41 26.95 8.84
CA ASN A 24 -4.66 28.30 9.36
C ASN A 24 -4.41 29.39 8.31
N ASP A 25 -3.40 29.22 7.48
CA ASP A 25 -2.96 30.23 6.51
C ASP A 25 -3.74 30.25 5.20
N ARG A 26 -4.22 29.07 4.73
CA ARG A 26 -4.81 28.93 3.39
C ARG A 26 -6.34 28.86 3.45
N LEU A 27 -7.01 29.92 3.00
CA LEU A 27 -8.46 29.94 2.87
C LEU A 27 -9.03 28.79 2.02
N SER A 28 -8.29 28.31 1.02
CA SER A 28 -8.67 27.15 0.21
C SER A 28 -8.76 25.87 1.04
N PHE A 29 -7.85 25.67 2.00
CA PHE A 29 -7.84 24.53 2.91
C PHE A 29 -9.01 24.64 3.91
N GLN A 30 -9.21 25.81 4.50
CA GLN A 30 -10.34 26.04 5.39
C GLN A 30 -11.67 25.77 4.68
N LYS A 31 -11.85 26.28 3.48
CA LYS A 31 -13.03 26.04 2.65
C LYS A 31 -13.22 24.56 2.33
N PHE A 32 -12.16 23.84 1.96
CA PHE A 32 -12.23 22.40 1.71
C PHE A 32 -12.65 21.61 2.95
N LEU A 33 -12.10 21.98 4.11
CA LEU A 33 -12.44 21.35 5.40
C LEU A 33 -13.83 21.73 5.91
N GLY A 34 -14.41 22.81 5.42
CA GLY A 34 -15.66 23.39 5.90
C GLY A 34 -15.48 24.18 7.20
N LEU A 35 -14.31 24.77 7.40
CA LEU A 35 -13.97 25.59 8.56
C LEU A 35 -14.26 27.08 8.27
N THR A 36 -14.62 27.79 9.32
CA THR A 36 -14.67 29.25 9.38
C THR A 36 -13.40 29.78 10.07
N LEU A 37 -13.15 31.09 9.98
CA LEU A 37 -11.99 31.73 10.63
C LEU A 37 -11.99 31.62 12.16
N SER A 38 -13.15 31.32 12.76
CA SER A 38 -13.30 31.17 14.22
C SER A 38 -13.18 29.72 14.70
N ASP A 39 -13.13 28.75 13.79
CA ASP A 39 -13.06 27.36 14.16
C ASP A 39 -11.64 26.95 14.52
N SER A 40 -11.50 26.07 15.51
CA SER A 40 -10.18 25.55 15.87
C SER A 40 -9.70 24.51 14.85
N VAL A 41 -8.44 24.64 14.46
CA VAL A 41 -7.74 23.70 13.60
C VAL A 41 -7.19 22.54 14.46
N PRO A 42 -7.28 21.28 14.00
CA PRO A 42 -6.71 20.17 14.75
C PRO A 42 -5.20 20.25 14.81
N ASP A 43 -4.67 20.06 15.99
CA ASP A 43 -3.24 19.97 16.25
C ASP A 43 -2.64 18.62 15.84
N GLN A 44 -1.33 18.51 15.84
CA GLN A 44 -0.56 17.30 15.51
C GLN A 44 -1.04 16.07 16.29
N LYS A 45 -1.30 16.21 17.60
CA LYS A 45 -1.73 15.08 18.45
C LYS A 45 -3.12 14.59 18.09
N THR A 46 -4.02 15.51 17.78
CA THR A 46 -5.39 15.20 17.34
C THR A 46 -5.39 14.44 16.02
N ILE A 47 -4.54 14.85 15.08
CA ILE A 47 -4.39 14.19 13.77
C ILE A 47 -3.84 12.77 13.96
N TRP A 48 -2.76 12.64 14.73
CA TRP A 48 -2.17 11.34 15.06
C TRP A 48 -3.17 10.40 15.74
N LEU A 49 -3.86 10.88 16.78
CA LEU A 49 -4.84 10.10 17.52
C LEU A 49 -6.00 9.62 16.62
N PHE A 50 -6.46 10.47 15.72
CA PHE A 50 -7.51 10.11 14.78
C PHE A 50 -7.07 8.94 13.88
N ARG A 51 -5.83 8.96 13.37
CA ARG A 51 -5.24 7.89 12.55
C ARG A 51 -5.15 6.59 13.34
N GLU A 52 -4.65 6.66 14.58
CA GLU A 52 -4.57 5.50 15.47
C GLU A 52 -5.94 4.86 15.75
N VAL A 53 -6.96 5.69 15.97
CA VAL A 53 -8.33 5.20 16.16
C VAL A 53 -8.86 4.49 14.90
N LEU A 54 -8.58 5.02 13.70
CA LEU A 54 -8.97 4.38 12.45
C LEU A 54 -8.29 3.01 12.30
N ILE A 55 -7.00 2.93 12.61
CA ILE A 55 -6.22 1.69 12.54
C ILE A 55 -6.77 0.66 13.53
N ARG A 56 -6.89 1.02 14.81
CA ARG A 56 -7.39 0.12 15.88
C ARG A 56 -8.80 -0.41 15.59
N LYS A 57 -9.64 0.38 14.94
CA LYS A 57 -11.00 -0.02 14.55
C LYS A 57 -11.08 -0.74 13.22
N GLY A 58 -9.98 -0.94 12.52
CA GLY A 58 -9.96 -1.53 11.17
C GLY A 58 -10.77 -0.74 10.13
N GLN A 59 -10.94 0.57 10.35
CA GLN A 59 -11.82 1.41 9.52
C GLN A 59 -11.15 1.87 8.21
N VAL A 60 -9.84 1.80 8.09
CA VAL A 60 -9.10 2.29 6.90
C VAL A 60 -9.57 1.59 5.63
N LYS A 61 -9.59 0.23 5.63
CA LYS A 61 -10.09 -0.54 4.49
C LYS A 61 -11.57 -0.30 4.18
N GLN A 62 -12.40 -0.09 5.20
CA GLN A 62 -13.83 0.21 4.99
C GLN A 62 -14.04 1.59 4.36
N LEU A 63 -13.25 2.59 4.76
CA LEU A 63 -13.30 3.92 4.15
C LEU A 63 -12.86 3.87 2.69
N PHE A 64 -11.79 3.12 2.40
CA PHE A 64 -11.32 2.93 1.04
C PHE A 64 -12.39 2.27 0.16
N ARG A 65 -12.99 1.16 0.59
CA ARG A 65 -14.07 0.48 -0.15
C ARG A 65 -15.30 1.36 -0.38
N ARG A 66 -15.65 2.24 0.58
CA ARG A 66 -16.73 3.20 0.38
C ARG A 66 -16.39 4.26 -0.66
N PHE A 67 -15.14 4.69 -0.68
CA PHE A 67 -14.66 5.64 -1.67
C PHE A 67 -14.64 5.01 -3.08
N GLU A 68 -14.08 3.80 -3.21
CA GLU A 68 -14.09 3.01 -4.44
C GLU A 68 -15.52 2.82 -4.97
N LYS A 69 -16.44 2.37 -4.10
CA LYS A 69 -17.85 2.23 -4.47
C LYS A 69 -18.43 3.55 -4.99
N HIS A 70 -18.13 4.68 -4.34
CA HIS A 70 -18.61 5.98 -4.79
C HIS A 70 -18.06 6.36 -6.17
N LEU A 71 -16.79 6.08 -6.45
CA LEU A 71 -16.20 6.30 -7.77
C LEU A 71 -16.86 5.42 -8.84
N ASN A 72 -17.12 4.16 -8.52
CA ASN A 72 -17.81 3.23 -9.40
C ASN A 72 -19.25 3.66 -9.69
N ASP A 73 -20.01 4.02 -8.65
CA ASP A 73 -21.40 4.51 -8.78
C ASP A 73 -21.46 5.82 -9.59
N ALA A 74 -20.40 6.63 -9.57
CA ALA A 74 -20.26 7.84 -10.37
C ALA A 74 -19.78 7.59 -11.81
N GLY A 75 -19.51 6.34 -12.19
CA GLY A 75 -19.01 5.98 -13.53
C GLY A 75 -17.58 6.45 -13.80
N LEU A 76 -16.78 6.67 -12.75
CA LEU A 76 -15.39 7.13 -12.85
C LEU A 76 -14.38 5.97 -12.90
N MET A 77 -14.81 4.74 -12.65
CA MET A 77 -14.00 3.54 -12.79
C MET A 77 -14.17 2.96 -14.18
N GLY A 78 -13.08 2.59 -14.83
CA GLY A 78 -13.11 1.81 -16.06
C GLY A 78 -13.27 0.32 -15.77
N HIS A 79 -13.67 -0.45 -16.76
CA HIS A 79 -13.82 -1.91 -16.63
C HIS A 79 -13.07 -2.66 -17.74
N GLU A 80 -12.13 -1.98 -18.43
CA GLU A 80 -11.45 -2.53 -19.61
C GLU A 80 -10.14 -3.28 -19.28
N GLY A 81 -9.88 -3.54 -18.03
CA GLY A 81 -8.72 -4.30 -17.58
C GLY A 81 -8.10 -3.77 -16.31
N LYS A 82 -7.29 -4.60 -15.67
CA LYS A 82 -6.66 -4.33 -14.38
C LYS A 82 -5.14 -4.39 -14.50
N MET A 83 -4.46 -3.56 -13.74
CA MET A 83 -3.01 -3.64 -13.54
C MET A 83 -2.75 -4.09 -12.10
N ILE A 84 -1.82 -5.03 -11.92
CA ILE A 84 -1.32 -5.40 -10.60
C ILE A 84 0.19 -5.17 -10.60
N ASP A 85 0.65 -4.43 -9.62
CA ASP A 85 2.08 -4.15 -9.41
C ASP A 85 2.42 -4.19 -7.92
N ALA A 86 3.68 -4.47 -7.62
CA ALA A 86 4.17 -4.53 -6.26
C ALA A 86 5.36 -3.60 -6.06
N SER A 87 5.24 -2.71 -5.10
CA SER A 87 6.32 -1.81 -4.68
C SER A 87 6.86 -2.18 -3.30
N LEU A 88 8.17 -2.07 -3.13
CA LEU A 88 8.83 -2.27 -1.84
C LEU A 88 8.66 -1.02 -0.97
N VAL A 89 8.33 -1.24 0.29
CA VAL A 89 8.20 -0.21 1.33
C VAL A 89 9.26 -0.48 2.38
N ASP A 90 10.37 0.26 2.29
CA ASP A 90 11.44 0.14 3.26
C ASP A 90 11.05 0.77 4.61
N VAL A 91 11.40 0.09 5.69
CA VAL A 91 11.24 0.59 7.06
C VAL A 91 12.59 0.69 7.76
N PRO A 92 12.70 1.47 8.84
CA PRO A 92 13.94 1.59 9.58
C PRO A 92 14.46 0.23 10.07
N ARG A 93 15.73 -0.06 9.74
CA ARG A 93 16.38 -1.30 10.15
C ARG A 93 16.49 -1.38 11.66
N GLN A 94 16.11 -2.50 12.22
CA GLN A 94 16.11 -2.70 13.67
C GLN A 94 17.35 -3.47 14.12
N ARG A 95 17.92 -3.05 15.27
CA ARG A 95 18.99 -3.79 15.95
C ARG A 95 18.35 -4.74 16.96
N ASN A 96 18.37 -6.02 16.66
CA ASN A 96 17.89 -7.09 17.53
C ASN A 96 19.04 -8.00 17.90
N ARG A 97 18.92 -8.76 19.00
CA ARG A 97 19.84 -9.85 19.33
C ARG A 97 19.64 -11.02 18.38
N ARG A 98 20.62 -11.91 18.32
CA ARG A 98 20.56 -13.07 17.41
C ARG A 98 19.38 -13.98 17.73
N GLU A 99 19.16 -14.26 19.01
CA GLU A 99 18.06 -15.09 19.49
C GLU A 99 16.71 -14.47 19.12
N GLU A 100 16.54 -13.17 19.33
CA GLU A 100 15.33 -12.42 18.98
C GLU A 100 15.05 -12.50 17.46
N ASN A 101 16.09 -12.41 16.63
CA ASN A 101 15.92 -12.52 15.18
C ASN A 101 15.50 -13.94 14.75
N GLU A 102 15.98 -14.99 15.45
CA GLU A 102 15.57 -16.37 15.16
C GLU A 102 14.08 -16.59 15.52
N GLU A 103 13.61 -16.05 16.65
CA GLU A 103 12.20 -16.09 17.02
C GLU A 103 11.32 -15.33 16.01
N ILE A 104 11.74 -14.13 15.58
CA ILE A 104 11.04 -13.33 14.58
C ILE A 104 10.97 -14.05 13.23
N LYS A 105 12.04 -14.73 12.80
CA LYS A 105 12.02 -15.54 11.56
C LYS A 105 11.00 -16.68 11.63
N GLN A 106 10.77 -17.24 12.83
CA GLN A 106 9.77 -18.26 13.07
C GLN A 106 8.34 -17.70 13.19
N GLY A 107 8.15 -16.39 13.02
CA GLY A 107 6.86 -15.72 13.17
C GLY A 107 6.45 -15.48 14.63
N LYS A 108 7.37 -15.63 15.58
CA LYS A 108 7.11 -15.41 17.01
C LYS A 108 7.51 -14.00 17.42
N VAL A 109 6.82 -13.46 18.40
CA VAL A 109 7.22 -12.22 19.09
C VAL A 109 8.18 -12.60 20.21
N PRO A 110 9.42 -12.09 20.23
CA PRO A 110 10.39 -12.38 21.27
C PRO A 110 9.86 -12.07 22.67
N GLU A 111 10.09 -12.99 23.62
CA GLU A 111 9.65 -12.82 24.99
C GLU A 111 10.22 -11.53 25.62
N SER A 112 11.47 -11.19 25.29
CA SER A 112 12.12 -9.94 25.74
C SER A 112 11.40 -8.67 25.29
N PHE A 113 10.57 -8.73 24.22
CA PHE A 113 9.75 -7.60 23.76
C PHE A 113 8.43 -7.57 24.54
N GLN A 114 7.81 -8.74 24.76
CA GLN A 114 6.55 -8.84 25.49
C GLN A 114 6.67 -8.38 26.94
N GLN A 115 7.83 -8.56 27.57
CA GLN A 115 8.11 -8.11 28.95
C GLN A 115 8.30 -6.60 29.09
N ASN A 116 8.38 -5.85 27.98
CA ASN A 116 8.57 -4.41 27.99
C ASN A 116 7.70 -3.75 26.92
N GLU A 117 6.59 -3.16 27.36
CA GLU A 117 5.56 -2.54 26.50
C GLU A 117 6.17 -1.47 25.57
N ASN A 118 7.01 -0.59 26.11
CA ASN A 118 7.67 0.45 25.30
C ASN A 118 8.57 -0.15 24.21
N ARG A 119 9.23 -1.26 24.52
CA ARG A 119 10.07 -1.96 23.56
C ARG A 119 9.22 -2.64 22.47
N MET A 120 8.10 -3.24 22.88
CA MET A 120 7.17 -3.87 21.94
C MET A 120 6.60 -2.86 20.94
N GLU A 121 6.22 -1.67 21.40
CA GLU A 121 5.70 -0.61 20.54
C GLU A 121 6.74 -0.06 19.55
N GLN A 122 8.03 -0.14 19.89
CA GLN A 122 9.13 0.34 19.05
C GLN A 122 9.66 -0.72 18.06
N LYS A 123 9.19 -1.98 18.17
CA LYS A 123 9.69 -3.10 17.36
C LYS A 123 8.66 -3.52 16.32
N ASP A 124 9.11 -3.58 15.08
CA ASP A 124 8.35 -4.14 13.99
C ASP A 124 8.74 -5.62 13.82
N VAL A 125 7.89 -6.51 14.30
CA VAL A 125 8.11 -7.96 14.23
C VAL A 125 7.57 -8.58 12.94
N ALA A 126 6.91 -7.82 12.09
CA ALA A 126 6.33 -8.28 10.84
C ALA A 126 7.22 -7.96 9.62
N ALA A 127 8.01 -6.89 9.66
CA ALA A 127 8.94 -6.54 8.59
C ALA A 127 9.97 -7.64 8.33
N ARG A 128 10.29 -7.86 7.04
CA ARG A 128 11.23 -8.90 6.60
C ARG A 128 12.24 -8.37 5.59
N TRP A 129 13.34 -9.12 5.45
CA TRP A 129 14.35 -8.88 4.44
C TRP A 129 13.95 -9.50 3.11
N ALA A 130 14.10 -8.74 2.04
CA ALA A 130 13.97 -9.21 0.66
C ALA A 130 15.15 -8.74 -0.19
N LYS A 131 15.47 -9.48 -1.25
CA LYS A 131 16.50 -9.10 -2.21
C LYS A 131 15.86 -8.92 -3.58
N LYS A 132 16.10 -7.75 -4.19
CA LYS A 132 15.67 -7.46 -5.57
C LYS A 132 16.90 -7.06 -6.39
N GLY A 133 17.36 -7.98 -7.26
CA GLY A 133 18.61 -7.78 -7.98
C GLY A 133 19.83 -7.75 -7.06
N ALA A 134 20.56 -6.64 -7.05
CA ALA A 134 21.71 -6.41 -6.16
C ALA A 134 21.30 -5.77 -4.81
N ASP A 135 20.11 -5.18 -4.73
CA ASP A 135 19.66 -4.42 -3.58
C ASP A 135 18.98 -5.29 -2.54
N VAL A 136 19.15 -4.91 -1.28
CA VAL A 136 18.58 -5.59 -0.11
C VAL A 136 17.67 -4.64 0.62
N HIS A 137 16.40 -5.01 0.72
CA HIS A 137 15.33 -4.25 1.33
C HIS A 137 14.89 -4.87 2.66
N TYR A 138 14.52 -4.04 3.63
CA TYR A 138 13.93 -4.47 4.88
C TYR A 138 12.60 -3.77 5.09
N GLY A 139 11.50 -4.51 5.12
CA GLY A 139 10.18 -3.91 5.25
C GLY A 139 9.07 -4.78 4.70
N TYR A 140 8.26 -4.16 3.85
CA TYR A 140 7.02 -4.70 3.30
C TYR A 140 6.99 -4.57 1.78
N LYS A 141 6.03 -5.27 1.17
CA LYS A 141 5.56 -5.02 -0.18
C LYS A 141 4.14 -4.51 -0.15
N ASN A 142 3.87 -3.48 -0.94
CA ASN A 142 2.51 -3.02 -1.21
C ASN A 142 2.12 -3.48 -2.62
N HIS A 143 1.15 -4.39 -2.69
CA HIS A 143 0.57 -4.90 -3.92
C HIS A 143 -0.66 -4.08 -4.23
N VAL A 144 -0.64 -3.37 -5.35
CA VAL A 144 -1.70 -2.46 -5.76
C VAL A 144 -2.40 -3.04 -6.99
N LYS A 145 -3.73 -3.15 -6.92
CA LYS A 145 -4.60 -3.40 -8.06
C LYS A 145 -5.23 -2.10 -8.50
N ALA A 146 -5.03 -1.72 -9.74
CA ALA A 146 -5.55 -0.48 -10.31
C ALA A 146 -6.30 -0.74 -11.61
N ASP A 147 -7.30 0.08 -11.88
CA ASP A 147 -7.97 0.13 -13.16
C ASP A 147 -7.02 0.62 -14.25
N ARG A 148 -6.97 -0.07 -15.38
CA ARG A 148 -6.04 0.24 -16.48
C ARG A 148 -6.32 1.58 -17.15
N THR A 149 -7.59 1.93 -17.29
CA THR A 149 -8.01 3.11 -18.05
C THR A 149 -7.89 4.39 -17.23
N THR A 150 -8.31 4.32 -15.98
CA THR A 150 -8.36 5.50 -15.10
C THR A 150 -7.15 5.58 -14.17
N THR A 151 -6.37 4.50 -14.04
CA THR A 151 -5.27 4.34 -13.07
C THR A 151 -5.70 4.50 -11.60
N LEU A 152 -7.00 4.44 -11.32
CA LEU A 152 -7.52 4.48 -9.97
C LEU A 152 -7.26 3.16 -9.26
N ILE A 153 -6.81 3.24 -8.01
CA ILE A 153 -6.57 2.06 -7.17
C ILE A 153 -7.92 1.48 -6.75
N GLU A 154 -8.10 0.17 -7.00
CA GLU A 154 -9.28 -0.59 -6.60
C GLU A 154 -9.06 -1.38 -5.32
N ASP A 155 -7.86 -1.92 -5.16
CA ASP A 155 -7.51 -2.70 -3.98
C ASP A 155 -6.02 -2.59 -3.70
N ASP A 156 -5.66 -2.75 -2.43
CA ASP A 156 -4.27 -2.80 -2.00
C ASP A 156 -4.07 -3.88 -0.93
N GLU A 157 -2.91 -4.49 -0.95
CA GLU A 157 -2.49 -5.41 0.10
C GLU A 157 -1.03 -5.20 0.47
N VAL A 158 -0.80 -5.08 1.77
CA VAL A 158 0.54 -4.99 2.33
C VAL A 158 0.91 -6.35 2.90
N THR A 159 1.99 -6.91 2.37
CA THR A 159 2.58 -8.18 2.85
C THR A 159 3.98 -7.92 3.38
N ASP A 160 4.57 -8.90 4.09
CA ASP A 160 6.00 -8.82 4.37
C ASP A 160 6.82 -8.92 3.05
N ALA A 161 8.00 -8.31 3.03
CA ALA A 161 8.79 -8.18 1.80
C ALA A 161 9.21 -9.52 1.15
N ARG A 162 9.13 -10.66 1.87
CA ARG A 162 9.48 -11.99 1.35
C ARG A 162 8.43 -12.59 0.44
N ILE A 163 7.15 -12.17 0.61
CA ILE A 163 6.05 -12.75 -0.16
C ILE A 163 6.28 -12.47 -1.65
N HIS A 164 6.18 -13.51 -2.44
CA HIS A 164 6.35 -13.39 -3.89
C HIS A 164 5.08 -12.81 -4.52
N ASP A 165 5.25 -11.87 -5.45
CA ASP A 165 4.14 -11.15 -6.10
C ASP A 165 3.12 -12.11 -6.72
N ARG A 166 3.59 -13.25 -7.21
CA ARG A 166 2.77 -14.33 -7.75
C ARG A 166 1.67 -14.80 -6.79
N GLN A 167 1.98 -15.00 -5.51
CA GLN A 167 1.01 -15.53 -4.54
C GLN A 167 -0.17 -14.58 -4.35
N VAL A 168 0.12 -13.27 -4.35
CA VAL A 168 -0.90 -12.24 -4.18
C VAL A 168 -1.76 -12.10 -5.44
N VAL A 169 -1.16 -12.24 -6.63
CA VAL A 169 -1.90 -12.19 -7.90
C VAL A 169 -2.88 -13.35 -8.02
N GLU A 170 -2.47 -14.58 -7.70
CA GLU A 170 -3.33 -15.76 -7.75
C GLU A 170 -4.59 -15.61 -6.89
N GLU A 171 -4.47 -14.94 -5.73
CA GLU A 171 -5.59 -14.71 -4.82
C GLU A 171 -6.52 -13.55 -5.26
N ARG A 172 -6.03 -12.66 -6.14
CA ARG A 172 -6.70 -11.40 -6.46
C ARG A 172 -7.15 -11.23 -7.91
N VAL A 173 -6.92 -12.23 -8.73
CA VAL A 173 -7.46 -12.26 -10.08
C VAL A 173 -8.95 -12.51 -10.01
N GLU A 174 -9.73 -11.52 -10.44
CA GLU A 174 -11.18 -11.64 -10.55
C GLU A 174 -11.61 -11.90 -12.00
N ALA A 175 -12.69 -12.63 -12.17
CA ALA A 175 -13.26 -12.94 -13.48
C ALA A 175 -14.04 -11.74 -14.05
N ASP A 176 -13.35 -10.67 -14.37
CA ASP A 176 -13.93 -9.45 -14.94
C ASP A 176 -13.74 -9.31 -16.47
N GLY A 177 -13.14 -10.35 -17.11
CA GLY A 177 -13.02 -10.44 -18.57
C GLY A 177 -12.14 -9.40 -19.25
N GLY A 178 -11.36 -8.62 -18.48
CA GLY A 178 -10.52 -7.57 -19.02
C GLY A 178 -9.09 -8.03 -19.35
N ARG A 179 -8.29 -7.13 -19.91
CA ARG A 179 -6.85 -7.34 -20.13
C ARG A 179 -6.08 -7.00 -18.86
N MET A 180 -5.15 -7.83 -18.47
CA MET A 180 -4.31 -7.62 -17.30
C MET A 180 -2.84 -7.56 -17.72
N PRO A 181 -2.27 -6.36 -17.97
CA PRO A 181 -0.83 -6.21 -18.09
C PRO A 181 -0.17 -6.46 -16.73
N ALA A 182 0.70 -7.43 -16.69
CA ALA A 182 1.43 -7.82 -15.50
C ALA A 182 2.95 -7.81 -15.77
N ASP A 183 3.73 -7.50 -14.74
CA ASP A 183 5.18 -7.55 -14.83
C ASP A 183 5.66 -8.99 -15.08
N ARG A 184 6.81 -9.08 -15.69
CA ARG A 184 7.51 -10.31 -16.07
C ARG A 184 7.81 -11.25 -14.91
N ALA A 185 7.93 -10.73 -13.68
CA ALA A 185 8.08 -11.53 -12.47
C ALA A 185 6.90 -12.50 -12.25
N LEU A 186 5.77 -12.25 -12.92
CA LEU A 186 4.55 -13.04 -12.87
C LEU A 186 4.47 -14.11 -13.97
N ARG A 187 5.51 -14.26 -14.82
CA ARG A 187 5.55 -15.33 -15.84
C ARG A 187 5.70 -16.70 -15.23
N GLY A 188 4.83 -17.63 -15.62
CA GLY A 188 4.89 -19.04 -15.30
C GLY A 188 3.58 -19.73 -15.60
N ASP A 189 3.64 -20.98 -16.08
CA ASP A 189 2.50 -21.76 -16.56
C ASP A 189 1.30 -21.79 -15.59
N GLY A 190 1.55 -21.68 -14.27
CA GLY A 190 0.50 -21.66 -13.25
C GLY A 190 -0.32 -20.37 -13.24
N ILE A 191 0.31 -19.19 -13.42
CA ILE A 191 -0.39 -17.90 -13.42
C ILE A 191 -1.14 -17.70 -14.71
N GLU A 192 -0.54 -18.03 -15.85
CA GLU A 192 -1.20 -17.95 -17.15
C GLU A 192 -2.49 -18.77 -17.13
N THR A 193 -2.44 -19.99 -16.61
CA THR A 193 -3.62 -20.85 -16.45
C THR A 193 -4.65 -20.26 -15.47
N THR A 194 -4.19 -19.63 -14.39
CA THR A 194 -5.09 -19.00 -13.40
C THR A 194 -5.78 -17.78 -14.01
N ILE A 195 -5.04 -16.91 -14.69
CA ILE A 195 -5.56 -15.71 -15.35
C ILE A 195 -6.56 -16.10 -16.45
N GLU A 196 -6.22 -17.05 -17.31
CA GLU A 196 -7.11 -17.57 -18.36
C GLU A 196 -8.35 -18.26 -17.78
N GLY A 197 -8.19 -19.02 -16.69
CA GLY A 197 -9.31 -19.67 -16.00
C GLY A 197 -10.34 -18.69 -15.44
N HIS A 198 -9.96 -17.45 -15.17
CA HIS A 198 -10.85 -16.36 -14.77
C HIS A 198 -11.35 -15.50 -15.95
N GLY A 199 -11.08 -15.90 -17.19
CA GLY A 199 -11.53 -15.18 -18.38
C GLY A 199 -10.80 -13.86 -18.65
N VAL A 200 -9.65 -13.67 -18.02
CA VAL A 200 -8.79 -12.48 -18.19
C VAL A 200 -7.66 -12.80 -19.16
N THR A 201 -7.42 -11.93 -20.14
CA THR A 201 -6.29 -12.09 -21.06
C THR A 201 -5.05 -11.44 -20.47
N GLY A 202 -4.02 -12.24 -20.16
CA GLY A 202 -2.74 -11.75 -19.65
C GLY A 202 -1.94 -11.09 -20.78
N GLU A 203 -1.74 -9.78 -20.74
CA GLU A 203 -0.77 -9.06 -21.59
C GLU A 203 0.57 -8.95 -20.85
N MET A 204 1.46 -9.91 -21.07
CA MET A 204 2.80 -9.89 -20.47
C MET A 204 3.81 -9.18 -21.38
N GLN A 205 4.59 -8.29 -20.81
CA GLN A 205 5.63 -7.59 -21.55
C GLN A 205 6.74 -8.56 -21.96
N ASP A 206 7.05 -8.62 -23.27
CA ASP A 206 8.18 -9.38 -23.78
C ASP A 206 9.53 -8.67 -23.54
N ARG A 207 10.61 -9.43 -23.43
CA ARG A 207 11.98 -8.86 -23.43
C ARG A 207 12.27 -8.25 -24.79
N GLY A 208 12.43 -6.95 -24.83
CA GLY A 208 13.18 -6.35 -25.90
C GLY A 208 14.60 -6.91 -25.86
N TYR A 209 14.89 -7.92 -26.65
CA TYR A 209 16.25 -8.28 -26.94
C TYR A 209 16.84 -7.10 -27.69
N ARG A 210 17.82 -6.39 -27.10
CA ARG A 210 18.79 -5.67 -27.89
C ARG A 210 19.52 -6.75 -28.71
N LYS A 211 19.20 -6.88 -30.00
CA LYS A 211 20.08 -7.55 -30.95
C LYS A 211 21.43 -6.85 -30.79
N ARG A 212 22.46 -7.57 -30.32
CA ARG A 212 23.82 -7.20 -30.62
C ARG A 212 23.95 -7.41 -32.13
N ASP A 213 24.06 -6.30 -32.86
CA ASP A 213 24.51 -6.36 -34.23
C ASP A 213 25.91 -6.96 -34.19
N GLU A 214 26.02 -8.16 -34.73
CA GLU A 214 27.30 -8.79 -35.03
C GLU A 214 27.96 -7.96 -36.14
N ALA A 215 29.02 -7.24 -35.78
CA ALA A 215 29.98 -6.66 -36.72
C ALA A 215 31.04 -7.68 -37.09
#